data_d1b5cab7e1c61789f151cd27f12a1786
#
_entry.id   d1b5cab7e1c61789f151cd27f12a1786
#
_cell.length_a   1.000
_cell.length_b   1.000
_cell.length_c   1.000
_cell.angle_alpha   90.00
_cell.angle_beta   90.00
_cell.angle_gamma   90.00
#
_symmetry.space_group_name_H-M   'P 1'
#
loop_
_entity.id
_entity.type
_entity.pdbx_description
1 polymer ?
#
loop_
_entity_poly.entity_id
_entity_poly.type
_entity_poly.pdbx_seq_one_letter_code
_entity_poly.pdbx_strand_id
1 'polypeptide(L)'
;MLHLDNISLKSAVRYTSITAGACAIILAGAFFLGRDKEVENGMGGNTYPAFPSVTEDVVADAVVAANVELVSFEGPVDTDALSYMSYRIKRGDMIGKIAEQFEVTQDSIISVNNIRNSRTIQPGEYLKIPTKPGILYTVKKNGETVESITKEKGVDSEKCRAANGITALTFELKEGQTIFIPDAKLSWSELQEINGDLFKKPIRASWYRSSSFGWRSNPFTGSRSYHSGVDMACPTGTSVYAAMAGKVVETGYNATYGNYVILQHSSGYKTLYGHLSSIKAKRGSYVNLDSIIGKVGSTGMSTGPHLHFTVFKNGKLVNPVALWN
;
A
#
# COMPACT_ATOMS: atom_id res chain seq x y z
N MET A 1 33.96 1.90 44.09
CA MET A 1 32.96 0.90 44.49
C MET A 1 31.60 1.42 44.07
N LEU A 2 31.26 1.17 42.83
CA LEU A 2 29.98 1.63 42.21
C LEU A 2 29.01 0.47 42.25
N HIS A 3 27.90 0.67 42.93
CA HIS A 3 26.80 -0.28 43.03
C HIS A 3 26.09 -0.37 41.69
N LEU A 4 26.20 -1.51 41.02
CA LEU A 4 25.40 -1.89 39.86
C LEU A 4 24.19 -2.67 40.37
N ASP A 5 23.18 -1.96 40.84
CA ASP A 5 21.91 -2.56 41.23
C ASP A 5 20.97 -2.63 40.01
N ASN A 6 20.70 -3.87 39.59
CA ASN A 6 19.48 -4.31 38.87
C ASN A 6 19.02 -3.54 37.64
N ILE A 7 19.81 -3.59 36.58
CA ILE A 7 19.25 -3.36 35.23
C ILE A 7 18.86 -4.73 34.66
N SER A 8 17.57 -5.02 34.66
CA SER A 8 17.02 -6.24 34.08
C SER A 8 17.44 -6.37 32.60
N LEU A 9 17.96 -7.54 32.21
CA LEU A 9 18.35 -7.90 30.86
C LEU A 9 17.25 -7.62 29.80
N LYS A 10 15.99 -7.52 30.23
CA LYS A 10 14.84 -7.15 29.39
C LYS A 10 14.84 -5.69 28.94
N SER A 11 15.50 -4.78 29.67
CA SER A 11 15.61 -3.38 29.25
C SER A 11 16.75 -3.15 28.26
N ALA A 12 17.85 -3.91 28.34
CA ALA A 12 18.97 -3.81 27.40
C ALA A 12 18.59 -4.22 25.95
N VAL A 13 17.69 -5.21 25.79
CA VAL A 13 17.24 -5.68 24.48
C VAL A 13 16.34 -4.67 23.73
N ARG A 14 15.76 -3.69 24.43
CA ARG A 14 14.94 -2.64 23.81
C ARG A 14 15.73 -1.52 23.13
N TYR A 15 17.03 -1.43 23.35
CA TYR A 15 17.84 -0.27 22.94
C TYR A 15 18.91 -0.54 21.88
N THR A 16 18.98 -1.76 21.31
CA THR A 16 19.95 -2.07 20.24
C THR A 16 19.28 -2.22 18.89
N SER A 17 18.76 -1.14 18.34
CA SER A 17 18.52 -1.01 16.90
C SER A 17 19.73 -0.31 16.29
N ILE A 18 20.86 -0.99 16.11
CA ILE A 18 22.02 -0.39 15.43
C ILE A 18 22.83 -1.46 14.69
N THR A 19 22.96 -1.22 13.39
CA THR A 19 23.84 -1.82 12.37
C THR A 19 23.80 -3.36 12.20
N ALA A 20 23.43 -3.74 10.98
CA ALA A 20 23.11 -5.10 10.51
C ALA A 20 24.20 -6.19 10.65
N GLY A 21 25.38 -5.87 11.15
CA GLY A 21 26.49 -6.81 11.26
C GLY A 21 26.68 -7.44 12.66
N ALA A 22 26.34 -6.71 13.72
CA ALA A 22 26.57 -7.18 15.11
C ALA A 22 25.33 -7.88 15.71
N CYS A 23 24.11 -7.59 15.17
CA CYS A 23 22.86 -8.15 15.71
C CYS A 23 22.66 -9.65 15.44
N ALA A 24 23.28 -10.22 14.42
CA ALA A 24 23.08 -11.63 14.05
C ALA A 24 23.65 -12.60 15.11
N ILE A 25 24.73 -12.24 15.79
CA ILE A 25 25.41 -13.10 16.79
C ILE A 25 24.70 -13.02 18.14
N ILE A 26 24.21 -11.85 18.54
CA ILE A 26 23.52 -11.64 19.84
C ILE A 26 22.11 -12.20 19.83
N LEU A 27 21.39 -12.13 18.69
CA LEU A 27 20.06 -12.73 18.55
C LEU A 27 20.08 -14.26 18.54
N ALA A 28 21.13 -14.88 18.00
CA ALA A 28 21.30 -16.35 18.07
C ALA A 28 21.49 -16.85 19.51
N GLY A 29 22.25 -16.11 20.35
CA GLY A 29 22.46 -16.45 21.76
C GLY A 29 21.19 -16.34 22.62
N ALA A 30 20.39 -15.28 22.43
CA ALA A 30 19.17 -15.06 23.23
C ALA A 30 18.03 -16.04 22.88
N PHE A 31 17.99 -16.57 21.67
CA PHE A 31 16.96 -17.54 21.24
C PHE A 31 17.19 -18.94 21.83
N PHE A 32 18.44 -19.27 22.25
CA PHE A 32 18.79 -20.58 22.82
C PHE A 32 18.68 -20.64 24.35
N LEU A 33 18.69 -19.52 25.06
CA LEU A 33 18.62 -19.47 26.52
C LEU A 33 17.19 -19.61 27.11
N GLY A 34 16.16 -19.68 26.26
CA GLY A 34 14.76 -19.74 26.70
C GLY A 34 14.10 -21.13 26.62
N ARG A 35 14.85 -22.22 26.41
CA ARG A 35 14.24 -23.52 26.07
C ARG A 35 14.80 -24.71 26.86
N ASP A 36 14.89 -24.57 28.15
CA ASP A 36 15.01 -25.72 29.04
C ASP A 36 13.65 -26.05 29.63
N LYS A 37 12.87 -26.87 28.94
CA LYS A 37 11.85 -27.75 29.51
C LYS A 37 11.88 -29.09 28.75
N GLU A 38 12.26 -30.09 29.53
CA GLU A 38 12.14 -31.53 29.37
C GLU A 38 11.38 -32.05 28.14
N VAL A 39 12.08 -32.83 27.34
CA VAL A 39 11.46 -33.82 26.48
C VAL A 39 12.04 -35.17 26.86
N GLU A 40 11.26 -35.95 27.62
CA GLU A 40 11.49 -37.39 27.81
C GLU A 40 11.01 -38.17 26.58
N ASN A 41 11.91 -39.01 26.11
CA ASN A 41 11.76 -40.29 25.41
C ASN A 41 10.88 -40.46 24.17
N GLY A 42 11.55 -40.79 23.08
CA GLY A 42 10.98 -41.59 21.98
C GLY A 42 11.84 -41.68 20.73
N MET A 43 12.72 -42.67 20.70
CA MET A 43 13.34 -43.40 19.56
C MET A 43 13.58 -42.69 18.22
N GLY A 44 14.88 -42.69 17.79
CA GLY A 44 15.24 -42.51 16.40
C GLY A 44 16.53 -41.72 16.22
N GLY A 45 17.68 -42.42 16.16
CA GLY A 45 19.01 -41.85 16.17
C GLY A 45 19.33 -40.89 15.02
N ASN A 46 19.88 -39.80 15.40
CA ASN A 46 20.97 -39.10 14.73
C ASN A 46 21.64 -38.22 15.79
N THR A 47 22.82 -38.66 16.25
CA THR A 47 23.62 -37.94 17.22
C THR A 47 24.27 -36.74 16.55
N TYR A 48 23.73 -35.56 16.81
CA TYR A 48 24.47 -34.31 16.61
C TYR A 48 25.33 -34.05 17.87
N PRO A 49 26.58 -33.59 17.71
CA PRO A 49 27.45 -33.30 18.87
C PRO A 49 26.81 -32.17 19.72
N ALA A 50 26.76 -32.40 21.02
CA ALA A 50 26.30 -31.39 21.97
C ALA A 50 27.20 -30.17 21.90
N PHE A 51 26.62 -29.00 21.65
CA PHE A 51 27.32 -27.74 21.76
C PHE A 51 27.52 -27.42 23.26
N PRO A 52 28.71 -26.89 23.66
CA PRO A 52 28.95 -26.52 25.04
C PRO A 52 27.97 -25.40 25.45
N SER A 53 27.44 -25.52 26.67
CA SER A 53 26.61 -24.48 27.28
C SER A 53 27.47 -23.21 27.46
N VAL A 54 27.04 -22.12 26.83
CA VAL A 54 27.66 -20.79 27.00
C VAL A 54 27.20 -20.23 28.34
N THR A 55 28.10 -20.11 29.30
CA THR A 55 27.84 -19.49 30.59
C THR A 55 27.90 -17.96 30.47
N GLU A 56 27.26 -17.24 31.40
CA GLU A 56 27.26 -15.75 31.40
C GLU A 56 28.69 -15.16 31.41
N ASP A 57 29.63 -15.86 32.03
CA ASP A 57 31.05 -15.45 32.08
C ASP A 57 31.71 -15.45 30.70
N VAL A 58 31.37 -16.41 29.84
CA VAL A 58 31.90 -16.47 28.45
C VAL A 58 31.40 -15.31 27.58
N VAL A 59 30.20 -14.82 27.85
CA VAL A 59 29.64 -13.65 27.13
C VAL A 59 30.33 -12.36 27.60
N ALA A 60 30.60 -12.24 28.90
CA ALA A 60 31.31 -11.09 29.45
C ALA A 60 32.74 -11.00 28.92
N ASP A 61 33.49 -12.12 28.88
CA ASP A 61 34.84 -12.18 28.34
C ASP A 61 34.91 -11.89 26.85
N ALA A 62 33.91 -12.33 26.07
CA ALA A 62 33.82 -12.05 24.63
C ALA A 62 33.56 -10.56 24.32
N VAL A 63 32.82 -9.87 25.19
CA VAL A 63 32.55 -8.41 25.05
C VAL A 63 33.83 -7.61 25.40
N VAL A 64 34.60 -8.03 26.41
CA VAL A 64 35.87 -7.41 26.78
C VAL A 64 36.95 -7.64 25.71
N ALA A 65 37.00 -8.86 25.14
CA ALA A 65 37.98 -9.19 24.09
C ALA A 65 37.72 -8.49 22.75
N ALA A 66 36.49 -8.08 22.49
CA ALA A 66 36.11 -7.39 21.25
C ALA A 66 36.46 -5.89 21.23
N ASN A 67 37.03 -5.34 22.31
CA ASN A 67 37.38 -3.91 22.42
C ASN A 67 36.20 -2.99 21.99
N VAL A 68 34.97 -3.39 22.30
CA VAL A 68 33.78 -2.57 22.07
C VAL A 68 33.77 -1.51 23.17
N GLU A 69 34.27 -0.33 22.85
CA GLU A 69 34.01 0.84 23.67
C GLU A 69 32.50 1.02 23.74
N LEU A 70 31.91 0.71 24.90
CA LEU A 70 30.54 1.09 25.21
C LEU A 70 30.54 2.62 25.30
N VAL A 71 30.41 3.30 24.18
CA VAL A 71 30.12 4.71 24.19
C VAL A 71 28.74 4.85 24.83
N SER A 72 28.74 5.20 26.12
CA SER A 72 27.55 5.67 26.81
C SER A 72 27.12 6.95 26.10
N PHE A 73 26.11 6.84 25.23
CA PHE A 73 25.46 7.99 24.62
C PHE A 73 24.65 8.67 25.73
N GLU A 74 25.28 9.57 26.49
CA GLU A 74 24.61 10.52 27.38
C GLU A 74 24.09 11.74 26.61
N GLY A 75 23.44 11.49 25.46
CA GLY A 75 22.60 12.48 24.78
C GLY A 75 21.15 12.26 25.16
N PRO A 76 20.32 13.29 25.16
CA PRO A 76 18.89 13.09 25.31
C PRO A 76 18.47 12.07 24.26
N VAL A 77 17.88 10.95 24.71
CA VAL A 77 17.28 9.96 23.81
C VAL A 77 16.28 10.74 22.98
N ASP A 78 16.52 10.84 21.67
CA ASP A 78 15.58 11.49 20.76
C ASP A 78 14.30 10.66 20.75
N THR A 79 13.41 10.98 21.68
CA THR A 79 12.07 10.39 21.77
C THR A 79 11.24 10.71 20.54
N ASP A 80 11.79 11.51 19.63
CA ASP A 80 11.16 11.98 18.43
C ASP A 80 11.48 11.12 17.21
N ALA A 81 12.35 10.13 17.31
CA ALA A 81 12.66 9.20 16.24
C ALA A 81 11.43 8.34 15.87
N LEU A 82 11.18 8.20 14.56
CA LEU A 82 10.13 7.31 14.06
C LEU A 82 10.47 5.85 14.42
N SER A 83 9.59 5.21 15.16
CA SER A 83 9.68 3.78 15.47
C SER A 83 8.39 3.06 15.07
N TYR A 84 8.40 1.72 15.10
CA TYR A 84 7.30 0.91 14.65
C TYR A 84 6.96 -0.17 15.69
N MET A 85 5.67 -0.39 15.90
CA MET A 85 5.15 -1.56 16.60
C MET A 85 4.68 -2.59 15.58
N SER A 86 4.79 -3.88 15.91
CA SER A 86 4.24 -4.96 15.10
C SER A 86 2.84 -5.32 15.58
N TYR A 87 1.85 -5.27 14.71
CA TYR A 87 0.46 -5.65 15.00
C TYR A 87 0.04 -6.83 14.13
N ARG A 88 -0.46 -7.90 14.74
CA ARG A 88 -1.00 -9.05 14.02
C ARG A 88 -2.48 -8.83 13.71
N ILE A 89 -2.84 -8.84 12.43
CA ILE A 89 -4.22 -8.63 11.95
C ILE A 89 -5.13 -9.73 12.49
N LYS A 90 -6.28 -9.35 13.02
CA LYS A 90 -7.34 -10.23 13.51
C LYS A 90 -8.49 -10.29 12.49
N ARG A 91 -9.31 -11.32 12.58
CA ARG A 91 -10.51 -11.44 11.74
C ARG A 91 -11.47 -10.28 12.00
N GLY A 92 -11.86 -9.57 10.95
CA GLY A 92 -12.75 -8.42 11.01
C GLY A 92 -12.05 -7.07 11.22
N ASP A 93 -10.72 -7.06 11.28
CA ASP A 93 -9.96 -5.81 11.34
C ASP A 93 -10.12 -5.02 10.03
N MET A 94 -10.15 -3.70 10.21
CA MET A 94 -10.09 -2.72 9.13
C MET A 94 -8.99 -1.72 9.45
N ILE A 95 -8.23 -1.28 8.45
CA ILE A 95 -7.09 -0.36 8.64
C ILE A 95 -7.51 0.90 9.41
N GLY A 96 -8.70 1.47 9.13
CA GLY A 96 -9.21 2.63 9.85
C GLY A 96 -9.40 2.39 11.34
N LYS A 97 -9.96 1.23 11.75
CA LYS A 97 -10.13 0.87 13.15
C LYS A 97 -8.82 0.58 13.86
N ILE A 98 -7.88 -0.08 13.16
CA ILE A 98 -6.53 -0.29 13.68
C ILE A 98 -5.84 1.08 13.90
N ALA A 99 -5.98 2.01 12.96
CA ALA A 99 -5.41 3.35 13.09
C ALA A 99 -5.97 4.12 14.30
N GLU A 100 -7.30 4.07 14.52
CA GLU A 100 -7.94 4.64 15.71
C GLU A 100 -7.41 4.02 17.00
N GLN A 101 -7.26 2.69 17.06
CA GLN A 101 -6.75 1.98 18.24
C GLN A 101 -5.33 2.42 18.64
N PHE A 102 -4.49 2.79 17.67
CA PHE A 102 -3.10 3.17 17.88
C PHE A 102 -2.85 4.68 17.77
N GLU A 103 -3.90 5.49 17.72
CA GLU A 103 -3.84 6.96 17.64
C GLU A 103 -3.00 7.48 16.46
N VAL A 104 -3.00 6.74 15.35
CA VAL A 104 -2.36 7.14 14.08
C VAL A 104 -3.39 7.27 12.97
N THR A 105 -2.98 7.75 11.80
CA THR A 105 -3.89 7.84 10.64
C THR A 105 -3.84 6.53 9.83
N GLN A 106 -4.93 6.21 9.14
CA GLN A 106 -4.91 5.08 8.20
C GLN A 106 -3.87 5.27 7.08
N ASP A 107 -3.63 6.53 6.67
CA ASP A 107 -2.59 6.92 5.70
C ASP A 107 -1.21 6.48 6.17
N SER A 108 -0.93 6.64 7.48
CA SER A 108 0.33 6.22 8.09
C SER A 108 0.52 4.71 7.98
N ILE A 109 -0.48 3.92 8.37
CA ILE A 109 -0.42 2.46 8.28
C ILE A 109 -0.31 2.01 6.82
N ILE A 110 -1.12 2.57 5.92
CA ILE A 110 -1.10 2.29 4.49
C ILE A 110 0.30 2.55 3.91
N SER A 111 0.86 3.71 4.21
CA SER A 111 2.13 4.16 3.66
C SER A 111 3.31 3.30 4.13
N VAL A 112 3.45 3.08 5.45
CA VAL A 112 4.59 2.33 6.00
C VAL A 112 4.58 0.84 5.67
N ASN A 113 3.40 0.29 5.33
CA ASN A 113 3.24 -1.10 4.89
C ASN A 113 3.13 -1.25 3.37
N ASN A 114 3.24 -0.15 2.61
CA ASN A 114 3.09 -0.14 1.15
C ASN A 114 1.80 -0.83 0.68
N ILE A 115 0.69 -0.60 1.40
CA ILE A 115 -0.60 -1.23 1.09
C ILE A 115 -1.16 -0.60 -0.18
N ARG A 116 -1.37 -1.41 -1.21
CA ARG A 116 -1.93 -1.00 -2.49
C ARG A 116 -3.44 -1.19 -2.58
N ASN A 117 -3.99 -2.04 -1.73
CA ASN A 117 -5.42 -2.30 -1.62
C ASN A 117 -5.74 -2.67 -0.17
N SER A 118 -6.48 -1.80 0.51
CA SER A 118 -6.84 -1.97 1.93
C SER A 118 -7.75 -3.17 2.20
N ARG A 119 -8.39 -3.72 1.17
CA ARG A 119 -9.30 -4.86 1.26
C ARG A 119 -8.60 -6.21 1.13
N THR A 120 -7.30 -6.22 0.81
CA THR A 120 -6.54 -7.46 0.64
C THR A 120 -5.74 -7.85 1.88
N ILE A 121 -5.81 -7.07 2.96
CA ILE A 121 -5.18 -7.45 4.23
C ILE A 121 -5.80 -8.74 4.75
N GLN A 122 -4.96 -9.68 5.23
CA GLN A 122 -5.41 -11.00 5.67
C GLN A 122 -5.23 -11.17 7.18
N PRO A 123 -6.19 -11.79 7.87
CA PRO A 123 -6.00 -12.19 9.27
C PRO A 123 -4.75 -13.06 9.42
N GLY A 124 -3.92 -12.74 10.41
CA GLY A 124 -2.68 -13.45 10.69
C GLY A 124 -1.43 -12.77 10.13
N GLU A 125 -1.54 -11.89 9.14
CA GLU A 125 -0.43 -11.05 8.66
C GLU A 125 -0.04 -9.99 9.69
N TYR A 126 1.16 -9.44 9.55
CA TYR A 126 1.69 -8.41 10.44
C TYR A 126 1.73 -7.06 9.75
N LEU A 127 1.24 -6.04 10.44
CA LEU A 127 1.36 -4.63 10.07
C LEU A 127 2.39 -3.93 10.94
N LYS A 128 3.20 -3.07 10.34
CA LYS A 128 4.00 -2.07 11.03
C LYS A 128 3.10 -0.89 11.38
N ILE A 129 2.98 -0.58 12.65
CA ILE A 129 2.24 0.58 13.14
C ILE A 129 3.27 1.64 13.53
N PRO A 130 3.33 2.78 12.85
CA PRO A 130 4.27 3.85 13.22
C PRO A 130 3.87 4.49 14.53
N THR A 131 4.84 4.99 15.29
CA THR A 131 4.59 5.68 16.57
C THR A 131 4.12 7.12 16.39
N LYS A 132 4.15 7.63 15.17
CA LYS A 132 3.76 9.01 14.82
C LYS A 132 2.92 9.02 13.55
N PRO A 133 1.94 9.95 13.44
CA PRO A 133 1.21 10.15 12.19
C PRO A 133 2.14 10.74 11.11
N GLY A 134 1.95 10.32 9.87
CA GLY A 134 2.73 10.76 8.71
C GLY A 134 2.79 9.69 7.63
N ILE A 135 3.45 9.99 6.53
CA ILE A 135 3.60 9.06 5.41
C ILE A 135 5.06 8.85 5.03
N LEU A 136 5.38 7.67 4.50
CA LEU A 136 6.62 7.46 3.76
C LEU A 136 6.44 7.99 2.34
N TYR A 137 7.37 8.82 1.92
CA TYR A 137 7.42 9.39 0.57
C TYR A 137 8.66 8.90 -0.15
N THR A 138 8.49 8.31 -1.32
CA THR A 138 9.61 7.97 -2.20
C THR A 138 9.81 9.11 -3.19
N VAL A 139 11.00 9.67 -3.19
CA VAL A 139 11.44 10.77 -4.08
C VAL A 139 11.26 10.36 -5.53
N LYS A 140 10.55 11.16 -6.31
CA LYS A 140 10.12 10.83 -7.67
C LYS A 140 11.14 11.22 -8.73
N LYS A 141 12.00 12.21 -8.44
CA LYS A 141 13.02 12.73 -9.34
C LYS A 141 14.17 13.34 -8.55
N ASN A 142 15.36 13.34 -9.13
CA ASN A 142 16.51 14.05 -8.55
C ASN A 142 16.24 15.56 -8.45
N GLY A 143 16.79 16.19 -7.40
CA GLY A 143 16.65 17.63 -7.14
C GLY A 143 15.38 18.02 -6.38
N GLU A 144 14.56 17.06 -5.93
CA GLU A 144 13.55 17.35 -4.92
C GLU A 144 14.24 17.66 -3.58
N THR A 145 13.72 18.64 -2.84
CA THR A 145 14.19 18.99 -1.50
C THR A 145 13.09 18.74 -0.48
N VAL A 146 13.44 18.65 0.79
CA VAL A 146 12.45 18.52 1.87
C VAL A 146 11.46 19.69 1.81
N GLU A 147 11.94 20.90 1.55
CA GLU A 147 11.12 22.11 1.46
C GLU A 147 10.11 22.05 0.31
N SER A 148 10.52 21.54 -0.86
CA SER A 148 9.62 21.41 -2.02
C SER A 148 8.52 20.40 -1.76
N ILE A 149 8.86 19.25 -1.15
CA ILE A 149 7.94 18.16 -0.83
C ILE A 149 6.96 18.57 0.28
N THR A 150 7.48 19.14 1.38
CA THR A 150 6.63 19.56 2.51
C THR A 150 5.70 20.70 2.16
N LYS A 151 6.14 21.63 1.30
CA LYS A 151 5.28 22.69 0.74
C LYS A 151 4.13 22.09 -0.09
N GLU A 152 4.41 21.09 -0.94
CA GLU A 152 3.36 20.39 -1.70
C GLU A 152 2.36 19.67 -0.79
N LYS A 153 2.84 19.11 0.32
CA LYS A 153 2.02 18.36 1.29
C LYS A 153 1.36 19.26 2.35
N GLY A 154 1.75 20.53 2.44
CA GLY A 154 1.21 21.48 3.42
C GLY A 154 1.62 21.18 4.86
N VAL A 155 2.83 20.65 5.08
CA VAL A 155 3.36 20.27 6.39
C VAL A 155 4.67 20.98 6.71
N ASP A 156 5.09 20.89 7.98
CA ASP A 156 6.28 21.55 8.49
C ASP A 156 7.58 20.91 7.98
N SER A 157 8.47 21.72 7.38
CA SER A 157 9.73 21.26 6.83
C SER A 157 10.80 20.97 7.91
N GLU A 158 10.77 21.69 9.04
CA GLU A 158 11.71 21.44 10.15
C GLU A 158 11.43 20.10 10.82
N LYS A 159 10.17 19.83 11.13
CA LYS A 159 9.75 18.51 11.63
C LYS A 159 10.14 17.40 10.67
N CYS A 160 9.98 17.64 9.35
CA CYS A 160 10.35 16.64 8.36
C CYS A 160 11.87 16.41 8.31
N ARG A 161 12.69 17.47 8.36
CA ARG A 161 14.15 17.34 8.45
C ARG A 161 14.58 16.61 9.71
N ALA A 162 14.06 17.02 10.85
CA ALA A 162 14.38 16.39 12.14
C ALA A 162 14.04 14.88 12.14
N ALA A 163 12.86 14.50 11.65
CA ALA A 163 12.43 13.11 11.58
C ALA A 163 13.29 12.23 10.66
N ASN A 164 14.05 12.83 9.74
CA ASN A 164 14.92 12.13 8.78
C ASN A 164 16.42 12.36 9.03
N GLY A 165 16.80 13.06 10.10
CA GLY A 165 18.20 13.38 10.40
C GLY A 165 18.87 14.29 9.37
N ILE A 166 18.10 15.12 8.64
CA ILE A 166 18.59 16.03 7.60
C ILE A 166 18.85 17.40 8.22
N THR A 167 20.12 17.75 8.39
CA THR A 167 20.54 19.01 9.02
C THR A 167 20.74 20.16 8.03
N ALA A 168 21.04 19.87 6.77
CA ALA A 168 21.29 20.89 5.75
C ALA A 168 20.00 21.38 5.07
N LEU A 169 19.81 22.71 5.00
CA LEU A 169 18.65 23.34 4.36
C LEU A 169 18.58 23.10 2.84
N THR A 170 19.71 22.91 2.19
CA THR A 170 19.84 22.73 0.74
C THR A 170 20.13 21.29 0.34
N PHE A 171 19.74 20.32 1.18
CA PHE A 171 20.00 18.91 0.90
C PHE A 171 19.06 18.42 -0.22
N GLU A 172 19.64 18.09 -1.36
CA GLU A 172 18.92 17.48 -2.47
C GLU A 172 18.73 15.98 -2.24
N LEU A 173 17.51 15.54 -2.38
CA LEU A 173 17.13 14.14 -2.25
C LEU A 173 17.39 13.41 -3.59
N LYS A 174 17.76 12.14 -3.52
CA LYS A 174 17.97 11.30 -4.69
C LYS A 174 16.68 10.58 -5.08
N GLU A 175 16.44 10.42 -6.37
CA GLU A 175 15.35 9.61 -6.87
C GLU A 175 15.37 8.20 -6.27
N GLY A 176 14.22 7.72 -5.82
CA GLY A 176 14.07 6.44 -5.12
C GLY A 176 14.39 6.49 -3.62
N GLN A 177 14.97 7.56 -3.10
CA GLN A 177 15.15 7.73 -1.66
C GLN A 177 13.81 7.82 -0.97
N THR A 178 13.67 7.18 0.19
CA THR A 178 12.44 7.24 0.99
C THR A 178 12.69 8.10 2.22
N ILE A 179 11.79 9.05 2.46
CA ILE A 179 11.77 9.90 3.67
C ILE A 179 10.42 9.77 4.37
N PHE A 180 10.41 9.94 5.69
CA PHE A 180 9.18 10.05 6.46
C PHE A 180 8.73 11.52 6.52
N ILE A 181 7.47 11.78 6.22
CA ILE A 181 6.89 13.12 6.26
C ILE A 181 5.86 13.15 7.39
N PRO A 182 6.21 13.68 8.58
CA PRO A 182 5.29 13.80 9.72
C PRO A 182 4.05 14.60 9.34
N ASP A 183 2.92 14.24 9.91
CA ASP A 183 1.60 14.89 9.77
C ASP A 183 1.04 14.91 8.33
N ALA A 184 1.80 14.44 7.34
CA ALA A 184 1.34 14.37 5.96
C ALA A 184 0.29 13.26 5.78
N LYS A 185 -0.58 13.49 4.79
CA LYS A 185 -1.63 12.55 4.39
C LYS A 185 -1.48 12.17 2.92
N LEU A 186 -2.00 11.02 2.56
CA LEU A 186 -2.22 10.66 1.17
C LEU A 186 -3.23 11.64 0.55
N SER A 187 -3.14 11.89 -0.75
CA SER A 187 -4.18 12.66 -1.42
C SER A 187 -5.51 11.90 -1.34
N TRP A 188 -6.62 12.64 -1.38
CA TRP A 188 -7.95 12.02 -1.36
C TRP A 188 -8.11 10.94 -2.44
N SER A 189 -7.59 11.18 -3.64
CA SER A 189 -7.66 10.23 -4.75
C SER A 189 -6.80 8.98 -4.52
N GLU A 190 -5.60 9.10 -3.94
CA GLU A 190 -4.76 7.95 -3.58
C GLU A 190 -5.45 7.08 -2.53
N LEU A 191 -6.01 7.71 -1.50
CA LEU A 191 -6.71 7.01 -0.43
C LEU A 191 -7.95 6.27 -0.97
N GLN A 192 -8.76 6.94 -1.82
CA GLN A 192 -9.93 6.33 -2.44
C GLN A 192 -9.53 5.17 -3.38
N GLU A 193 -8.43 5.29 -4.12
CA GLU A 193 -7.89 4.20 -4.95
C GLU A 193 -7.51 3.00 -4.10
N ILE A 194 -6.76 3.21 -3.02
CA ILE A 194 -6.33 2.14 -2.11
C ILE A 194 -7.53 1.49 -1.42
N ASN A 195 -8.55 2.26 -1.06
CA ASN A 195 -9.77 1.75 -0.45
C ASN A 195 -10.74 1.10 -1.47
N GLY A 196 -10.45 1.20 -2.77
CA GLY A 196 -11.33 0.70 -3.82
C GLY A 196 -12.64 1.48 -3.94
N ASP A 197 -12.67 2.74 -3.51
CA ASP A 197 -13.86 3.60 -3.51
C ASP A 197 -13.79 4.72 -4.55
N LEU A 198 -12.72 4.73 -5.35
CA LEU A 198 -12.46 5.79 -6.32
C LEU A 198 -13.53 5.87 -7.41
N PHE A 199 -14.08 4.72 -7.81
CA PHE A 199 -15.11 4.62 -8.82
C PHE A 199 -16.42 4.06 -8.25
N LYS A 200 -17.53 4.54 -8.79
CA LYS A 200 -18.83 3.88 -8.65
C LYS A 200 -19.08 2.98 -9.84
N LYS A 201 -19.81 1.88 -9.64
CA LYS A 201 -20.21 1.00 -10.76
C LYS A 201 -21.06 1.77 -11.77
N PRO A 202 -20.70 1.74 -13.04
CA PRO A 202 -21.42 2.49 -14.08
C PRO A 202 -22.84 1.95 -14.35
N ILE A 203 -23.16 0.74 -13.91
CA ILE A 203 -24.50 0.14 -13.95
C ILE A 203 -25.03 0.02 -12.53
N ARG A 204 -26.20 0.63 -12.27
CA ARG A 204 -26.89 0.58 -10.96
C ARG A 204 -27.97 -0.49 -10.89
N ALA A 205 -28.48 -0.93 -12.06
CA ALA A 205 -29.41 -2.04 -12.15
C ALA A 205 -28.69 -3.38 -11.92
N SER A 206 -29.45 -4.48 -11.80
CA SER A 206 -28.87 -5.82 -11.75
C SER A 206 -28.08 -6.14 -13.02
N TRP A 207 -26.89 -6.69 -12.85
CA TRP A 207 -25.99 -7.12 -13.93
C TRP A 207 -25.13 -8.28 -13.47
N TYR A 208 -24.55 -9.03 -14.40
CA TYR A 208 -23.52 -10.01 -14.10
C TYR A 208 -22.26 -9.78 -14.96
N ARG A 209 -21.12 -10.20 -14.45
CA ARG A 209 -19.86 -10.09 -15.19
C ARG A 209 -19.76 -11.20 -16.21
N SER A 210 -19.96 -10.89 -17.49
CA SER A 210 -19.85 -11.83 -18.58
C SER A 210 -18.41 -12.04 -19.05
N SER A 211 -17.52 -11.04 -18.85
CA SER A 211 -16.10 -11.18 -19.15
C SER A 211 -15.22 -10.34 -18.21
N SER A 212 -14.11 -10.91 -17.78
CA SER A 212 -13.14 -10.27 -16.89
C SER A 212 -12.06 -9.53 -17.68
N PHE A 213 -11.45 -8.54 -17.05
CA PHE A 213 -10.22 -7.89 -17.49
C PHE A 213 -9.06 -8.88 -17.56
N GLY A 214 -8.20 -8.77 -18.59
CA GLY A 214 -6.98 -9.54 -18.71
C GLY A 214 -7.01 -10.58 -19.84
N TRP A 215 -6.11 -11.54 -19.80
CA TRP A 215 -5.99 -12.58 -20.81
C TRP A 215 -7.15 -13.58 -20.76
N ARG A 216 -7.80 -13.79 -21.90
CA ARG A 216 -8.91 -14.73 -22.06
C ARG A 216 -8.99 -15.29 -23.48
N SER A 217 -9.82 -16.30 -23.71
CA SER A 217 -10.20 -16.71 -25.06
C SER A 217 -11.08 -15.63 -25.71
N ASN A 218 -10.78 -15.31 -26.96
CA ASN A 218 -11.59 -14.39 -27.77
C ASN A 218 -12.93 -15.07 -28.08
N PRO A 219 -14.08 -14.42 -27.80
CA PRO A 219 -15.39 -15.04 -28.00
C PRO A 219 -15.76 -15.25 -29.46
N PHE A 220 -15.04 -14.61 -30.42
CA PHE A 220 -15.30 -14.73 -31.87
C PHE A 220 -14.34 -15.73 -32.54
N THR A 221 -13.09 -15.80 -32.10
CA THR A 221 -12.06 -16.60 -32.78
C THR A 221 -11.55 -17.76 -31.94
N GLY A 222 -11.88 -17.81 -30.63
CA GLY A 222 -11.35 -18.80 -29.68
C GLY A 222 -9.87 -18.60 -29.33
N SER A 223 -9.12 -17.74 -30.05
CA SER A 223 -7.72 -17.48 -29.80
C SER A 223 -7.50 -16.68 -28.49
N ARG A 224 -6.29 -16.80 -27.93
CA ARG A 224 -5.92 -16.01 -26.74
C ARG A 224 -5.86 -14.53 -27.06
N SER A 225 -6.61 -13.71 -26.32
CA SER A 225 -6.65 -12.26 -26.48
C SER A 225 -6.67 -11.54 -25.14
N TYR A 226 -6.22 -10.30 -25.14
CA TYR A 226 -6.23 -9.46 -23.94
C TYR A 226 -7.49 -8.58 -23.94
N HIS A 227 -8.29 -8.69 -22.88
CA HIS A 227 -9.49 -7.90 -22.68
C HIS A 227 -9.16 -6.65 -21.87
N SER A 228 -9.33 -5.48 -22.49
CA SER A 228 -8.93 -4.18 -21.91
C SER A 228 -9.85 -3.65 -20.80
N GLY A 229 -10.98 -4.30 -20.56
CA GLY A 229 -12.00 -3.85 -19.63
C GLY A 229 -12.72 -4.99 -18.92
N VAL A 230 -13.86 -4.68 -18.35
CA VAL A 230 -14.82 -5.64 -17.80
C VAL A 230 -16.14 -5.50 -18.57
N ASP A 231 -16.76 -6.64 -18.88
CA ASP A 231 -18.06 -6.67 -19.54
C ASP A 231 -19.16 -6.92 -18.51
N MET A 232 -20.10 -5.97 -18.42
CA MET A 232 -21.22 -5.95 -17.50
C MET A 232 -22.51 -6.24 -18.26
N ALA A 233 -22.93 -7.52 -18.30
CA ALA A 233 -24.12 -7.96 -19.02
C ALA A 233 -25.40 -7.56 -18.30
N CYS A 234 -26.27 -6.88 -18.99
CA CYS A 234 -27.59 -6.43 -18.54
C CYS A 234 -28.47 -6.05 -19.75
N PRO A 235 -29.80 -5.89 -19.59
CA PRO A 235 -30.70 -5.61 -20.71
C PRO A 235 -30.34 -4.34 -21.47
N THR A 236 -30.56 -4.37 -22.81
CA THR A 236 -30.46 -3.19 -23.67
C THR A 236 -31.34 -2.06 -23.13
N GLY A 237 -30.85 -0.82 -23.19
CA GLY A 237 -31.54 0.36 -22.67
C GLY A 237 -31.29 0.67 -21.21
N THR A 238 -30.63 -0.22 -20.47
CA THR A 238 -30.18 0.06 -19.07
C THR A 238 -29.34 1.33 -19.03
N SER A 239 -29.56 2.19 -18.04
CA SER A 239 -28.81 3.46 -17.90
C SER A 239 -27.36 3.19 -17.55
N VAL A 240 -26.46 3.86 -18.27
CA VAL A 240 -25.03 3.89 -17.99
C VAL A 240 -24.68 5.24 -17.38
N TYR A 241 -24.08 5.22 -16.20
CA TYR A 241 -23.67 6.41 -15.45
C TYR A 241 -22.17 6.61 -15.55
N ALA A 242 -21.73 7.86 -15.33
CA ALA A 242 -20.31 8.12 -15.16
C ALA A 242 -19.80 7.44 -13.88
N ALA A 243 -18.74 6.64 -14.01
CA ALA A 243 -18.15 5.91 -12.87
C ALA A 243 -17.37 6.84 -11.94
N MET A 244 -16.92 7.99 -12.44
CA MET A 244 -16.23 9.06 -11.69
C MET A 244 -16.59 10.39 -12.37
N ALA A 245 -16.60 11.49 -11.62
CA ALA A 245 -16.82 12.82 -12.18
C ALA A 245 -15.69 13.20 -13.15
N GLY A 246 -16.03 13.86 -14.26
CA GLY A 246 -15.03 14.20 -15.26
C GLY A 246 -15.56 14.92 -16.48
N LYS A 247 -14.69 15.20 -17.43
CA LYS A 247 -15.01 15.83 -18.72
C LYS A 247 -15.20 14.78 -19.80
N VAL A 248 -16.25 14.89 -20.60
CA VAL A 248 -16.45 14.09 -21.81
C VAL A 248 -15.43 14.54 -22.85
N VAL A 249 -14.43 13.73 -23.13
CA VAL A 249 -13.38 14.07 -24.10
C VAL A 249 -13.68 13.52 -25.48
N GLU A 250 -14.44 12.43 -25.55
CA GLU A 250 -14.76 11.80 -26.83
C GLU A 250 -16.11 11.07 -26.76
N THR A 251 -16.85 11.13 -27.88
CA THR A 251 -18.04 10.33 -28.14
C THR A 251 -18.05 9.96 -29.61
N GLY A 252 -18.41 8.74 -29.93
CA GLY A 252 -18.39 8.31 -31.31
C GLY A 252 -18.85 6.88 -31.54
N TYR A 253 -18.54 6.38 -32.72
CA TYR A 253 -18.73 4.99 -33.12
C TYR A 253 -17.47 4.45 -33.79
N ASN A 254 -17.10 3.23 -33.47
CA ASN A 254 -16.12 2.45 -34.22
C ASN A 254 -16.50 0.95 -34.21
N ALA A 255 -15.86 0.18 -35.12
CA ALA A 255 -16.18 -1.24 -35.27
C ALA A 255 -15.96 -2.09 -34.01
N THR A 256 -14.98 -1.73 -33.20
CA THR A 256 -14.66 -2.48 -31.96
C THR A 256 -15.61 -2.17 -30.82
N TYR A 257 -15.74 -0.89 -30.45
CA TYR A 257 -16.52 -0.49 -29.27
C TYR A 257 -17.98 -0.12 -29.59
N GLY A 258 -18.37 -0.14 -30.89
CA GLY A 258 -19.68 0.38 -31.27
C GLY A 258 -19.81 1.85 -30.90
N ASN A 259 -21.00 2.26 -30.44
CA ASN A 259 -21.17 3.58 -29.82
C ASN A 259 -20.44 3.62 -28.50
N TYR A 260 -19.61 4.65 -28.30
CA TYR A 260 -18.80 4.78 -27.07
C TYR A 260 -18.71 6.21 -26.55
N VAL A 261 -18.38 6.32 -25.28
CA VAL A 261 -18.07 7.57 -24.57
C VAL A 261 -16.72 7.40 -23.87
N ILE A 262 -15.88 8.44 -23.91
CA ILE A 262 -14.65 8.51 -23.12
C ILE A 262 -14.71 9.73 -22.21
N LEU A 263 -14.44 9.49 -20.92
CA LEU A 263 -14.33 10.54 -19.90
C LEU A 263 -12.88 10.68 -19.46
N GLN A 264 -12.43 11.93 -19.26
CA GLN A 264 -11.19 12.28 -18.60
C GLN A 264 -11.52 12.73 -17.17
N HIS A 265 -10.82 12.15 -16.19
CA HIS A 265 -10.99 12.43 -14.77
C HIS A 265 -9.73 13.08 -14.18
N SER A 266 -9.79 13.44 -12.90
CA SER A 266 -8.62 13.85 -12.11
C SER A 266 -7.61 12.72 -11.95
N SER A 267 -6.42 13.03 -11.45
CA SER A 267 -5.36 12.06 -11.13
C SER A 267 -4.94 11.15 -12.28
N GLY A 268 -5.07 11.61 -13.54
CA GLY A 268 -4.63 10.88 -14.72
C GLY A 268 -5.55 9.72 -15.14
N TYR A 269 -6.74 9.61 -14.54
CA TYR A 269 -7.70 8.58 -14.92
C TYR A 269 -8.47 8.95 -16.19
N LYS A 270 -8.79 7.92 -16.99
CA LYS A 270 -9.68 7.98 -18.15
C LYS A 270 -10.54 6.72 -18.18
N THR A 271 -11.82 6.87 -18.52
CA THR A 271 -12.74 5.73 -18.66
C THR A 271 -13.36 5.68 -20.03
N LEU A 272 -13.58 4.47 -20.54
CA LEU A 272 -14.28 4.20 -21.79
C LEU A 272 -15.51 3.33 -21.51
N TYR A 273 -16.62 3.68 -22.13
CA TYR A 273 -17.92 3.02 -22.04
C TYR A 273 -18.33 2.62 -23.46
N GLY A 274 -18.29 1.33 -23.79
CA GLY A 274 -18.56 0.79 -25.12
C GLY A 274 -19.85 0.03 -25.24
N HIS A 275 -20.16 -0.35 -26.48
CA HIS A 275 -21.33 -1.12 -26.97
C HIS A 275 -22.68 -0.46 -26.66
N LEU A 276 -22.71 0.88 -26.55
CA LEU A 276 -23.91 1.62 -26.18
C LEU A 276 -24.97 1.55 -27.30
N SER A 277 -26.26 1.44 -26.92
CA SER A 277 -27.38 1.61 -27.83
C SER A 277 -27.61 3.08 -28.16
N SER A 278 -27.34 3.98 -27.22
CA SER A 278 -27.41 5.43 -27.44
C SER A 278 -26.44 6.18 -26.53
N ILE A 279 -25.84 7.25 -27.06
CA ILE A 279 -25.01 8.19 -26.35
C ILE A 279 -25.89 9.34 -25.84
N LYS A 280 -25.77 9.72 -24.58
CA LYS A 280 -26.49 10.84 -23.95
C LYS A 280 -25.55 11.99 -23.59
N ALA A 281 -24.24 11.69 -23.35
CA ALA A 281 -23.25 12.68 -23.04
C ALA A 281 -22.85 13.50 -24.28
N LYS A 282 -22.58 14.80 -24.07
CA LYS A 282 -22.05 15.69 -25.12
C LYS A 282 -20.53 15.83 -24.92
N ARG A 283 -19.74 15.70 -25.98
CA ARG A 283 -18.32 16.01 -25.99
C ARG A 283 -18.08 17.43 -25.46
N GLY A 284 -17.11 17.59 -24.57
CA GLY A 284 -16.76 18.86 -23.91
C GLY A 284 -17.53 19.14 -22.62
N SER A 285 -18.66 18.49 -22.34
CA SER A 285 -19.43 18.69 -21.12
C SER A 285 -18.75 18.03 -19.91
N TYR A 286 -19.04 18.55 -18.69
CA TYR A 286 -18.72 17.89 -17.45
C TYR A 286 -19.87 17.02 -16.98
N VAL A 287 -19.55 15.88 -16.42
CA VAL A 287 -20.48 14.89 -15.85
C VAL A 287 -20.08 14.55 -14.42
N ASN A 288 -21.07 14.24 -13.60
CA ASN A 288 -20.89 13.74 -12.23
C ASN A 288 -21.37 12.28 -12.13
N LEU A 289 -21.28 11.69 -10.96
CA LEU A 289 -21.66 10.29 -10.70
C LEU A 289 -23.15 9.98 -11.02
N ASP A 290 -24.02 10.99 -11.01
CA ASP A 290 -25.45 10.83 -11.29
C ASP A 290 -25.82 11.09 -12.75
N SER A 291 -24.84 11.51 -13.54
CA SER A 291 -25.05 11.80 -14.97
C SER A 291 -25.20 10.51 -15.76
N ILE A 292 -26.32 10.37 -16.47
CA ILE A 292 -26.51 9.29 -17.46
C ILE A 292 -25.75 9.69 -18.73
N ILE A 293 -24.74 8.90 -19.09
CA ILE A 293 -23.86 9.15 -20.24
C ILE A 293 -24.26 8.37 -21.49
N GLY A 294 -25.06 7.31 -21.30
CA GLY A 294 -25.54 6.46 -22.40
C GLY A 294 -26.51 5.40 -21.92
N LYS A 295 -26.84 4.48 -22.81
CA LYS A 295 -27.68 3.31 -22.55
C LYS A 295 -26.94 2.06 -23.03
N VAL A 296 -27.04 0.96 -22.30
CA VAL A 296 -26.51 -0.34 -22.69
C VAL A 296 -27.08 -0.80 -24.04
N GLY A 297 -26.25 -1.40 -24.84
CA GLY A 297 -26.60 -1.97 -26.11
C GLY A 297 -25.77 -3.18 -26.49
N SER A 298 -25.64 -3.43 -27.76
CA SER A 298 -24.82 -4.49 -28.37
C SER A 298 -24.24 -4.02 -29.71
N THR A 299 -23.82 -2.76 -29.77
CA THR A 299 -23.26 -2.18 -31.02
C THR A 299 -21.77 -2.50 -31.14
N GLY A 300 -21.24 -2.53 -32.38
CA GLY A 300 -19.86 -2.90 -32.66
C GLY A 300 -19.56 -4.40 -32.44
N MET A 301 -18.36 -4.75 -32.01
CA MET A 301 -17.94 -6.14 -31.81
C MET A 301 -18.46 -6.68 -30.47
N SER A 302 -19.72 -7.06 -30.42
CA SER A 302 -20.44 -7.53 -29.26
C SER A 302 -21.21 -8.82 -29.55
N THR A 303 -21.21 -9.77 -28.64
CA THR A 303 -21.95 -11.04 -28.70
C THR A 303 -23.35 -10.97 -28.10
N GLY A 304 -23.70 -9.87 -27.45
CA GLY A 304 -24.99 -9.67 -26.78
C GLY A 304 -25.01 -8.40 -25.94
N PRO A 305 -26.16 -8.03 -25.35
CA PRO A 305 -26.29 -6.80 -24.59
C PRO A 305 -25.40 -6.73 -23.37
N HIS A 306 -24.44 -5.80 -23.34
CA HIS A 306 -23.57 -5.51 -22.19
C HIS A 306 -22.95 -4.11 -22.30
N LEU A 307 -22.44 -3.61 -21.19
CA LEU A 307 -21.51 -2.49 -21.14
C LEU A 307 -20.08 -3.03 -21.11
N HIS A 308 -19.26 -2.66 -22.09
CA HIS A 308 -17.81 -2.78 -21.99
C HIS A 308 -17.26 -1.57 -21.25
N PHE A 309 -16.58 -1.78 -20.14
CA PHE A 309 -16.03 -0.71 -19.29
C PHE A 309 -14.53 -0.84 -19.12
N THR A 310 -13.78 0.14 -19.60
CA THR A 310 -12.30 0.19 -19.49
C THR A 310 -11.86 1.37 -18.64
N VAL A 311 -10.83 1.16 -17.84
CA VAL A 311 -10.15 2.23 -17.06
C VAL A 311 -8.69 2.30 -17.45
N PHE A 312 -8.22 3.55 -17.64
CA PHE A 312 -6.81 3.87 -17.83
C PHE A 312 -6.36 4.77 -16.67
N LYS A 313 -5.10 4.60 -16.23
CA LYS A 313 -4.39 5.53 -15.37
C LYS A 313 -3.06 5.91 -16.02
N ASN A 314 -2.86 7.19 -16.29
CA ASN A 314 -1.67 7.70 -17.00
C ASN A 314 -1.39 6.92 -18.32
N GLY A 315 -2.45 6.64 -19.09
CA GLY A 315 -2.37 5.91 -20.35
C GLY A 315 -2.22 4.39 -20.24
N LYS A 316 -2.04 3.82 -19.07
CA LYS A 316 -1.94 2.37 -18.84
C LYS A 316 -3.28 1.78 -18.43
N LEU A 317 -3.60 0.58 -18.93
CA LEU A 317 -4.79 -0.16 -18.53
C LEU A 317 -4.75 -0.58 -17.07
N VAL A 318 -5.85 -0.41 -16.36
CA VAL A 318 -6.04 -0.81 -14.97
C VAL A 318 -7.27 -1.70 -14.87
N ASN A 319 -7.21 -2.73 -14.01
CA ASN A 319 -8.36 -3.60 -13.77
C ASN A 319 -9.49 -2.81 -13.09
N PRO A 320 -10.66 -2.60 -13.77
CA PRO A 320 -11.73 -1.79 -13.22
C PRO A 320 -12.29 -2.31 -11.89
N VAL A 321 -12.31 -3.64 -11.72
CA VAL A 321 -12.88 -4.29 -10.52
C VAL A 321 -12.10 -3.98 -9.25
N ALA A 322 -10.82 -3.60 -9.35
CA ALA A 322 -9.99 -3.21 -8.22
C ALA A 322 -10.30 -1.78 -7.70
N LEU A 323 -11.09 -0.98 -8.44
CA LEU A 323 -11.28 0.44 -8.18
C LEU A 323 -12.66 0.79 -7.60
N TRP A 324 -13.58 -0.17 -7.51
CA TRP A 324 -14.92 0.02 -6.94
C TRP A 324 -15.34 -1.06 -5.96
N ASN A 325 -16.38 -0.75 -5.19
CA ASN A 325 -17.13 -1.70 -4.35
C ASN A 325 -18.13 -2.53 -5.15
#